data_8906ddea78835d4803fae213a18e7c27
#
_entry.id   8906ddea78835d4803fae213a18e7c27
#
_cell.length_a   1.000
_cell.length_b   1.000
_cell.length_c   1.000
_cell.angle_alpha   90.00
_cell.angle_beta   90.00
_cell.angle_gamma   90.00
#
_symmetry.space_group_name_H-M   'P 1'
#
loop_
_entity.id
_entity.type
_entity.pdbx_description
1 polymer ?
#
loop_
_entity_poly.entity_id
_entity_poly.type
_entity_poly.pdbx_seq_one_letter_code
_entity_poly.pdbx_strand_id
1 'polypeptide(L)'
;MIKQEISRGYSYLKKKGIKSTIIKAKRHIKEQAAYKMWPVCNEEKLVKQKERVFPYMPLISIIVPLYNTPLEFLNELIDSVCAQTYGNWELCLADGTAKRSYITDRVEEYMSEDSRIKYKILDKNEGISGNTNQAMMMAEGEYIALADHDDILSPSALYEVVRAVNKNKFIDSVYTDEDKADTDGKGYYMPHFKPDYNQDYFQANNYICHFFVTKRSIALETGGFDSNFDGAQDYDFIWKCVEKSRVIHHIPKVLYHWRCHNDSTAGRPESKMYAYENGVKALKAHYERCGINADVSMYPDAFGYYKTEYIQDKTENITVIYIGKKDYSGSKNKHYGEEIYIGEYDVAKINEAVINQRNRYVLLLDINYEFTDENAVGTLLSYVKRDNTAVAGGRIYDRKGKLIFGGFILGAKGYFGYAFEGTDKRDRGYYLRICVPQETMAVCGNCMMIDTEYFLKTGGFDKDLSFNMSVADYCIKVRTATDKVAVYVPDAVCVSIMTMKENRYSANEINIFRKRWQNELKKGDPYYNRNLTLNRTDYSLRKRGHKY
;
A
#
# COMPACT_ATOMS: atom_id res chain seq x y z
N MET A 1 0.49 3.97 28.05
CA MET A 1 -0.40 4.18 26.91
C MET A 1 -1.08 5.55 26.90
N ILE A 2 -1.99 5.91 27.81
CA ILE A 2 -2.75 7.20 27.79
C ILE A 2 -1.83 8.44 27.79
N LYS A 3 -0.77 8.49 28.61
CA LYS A 3 0.17 9.63 28.63
C LYS A 3 0.93 9.82 27.31
N GLN A 4 1.25 8.73 26.60
CA GLN A 4 1.93 8.79 25.30
C GLN A 4 0.99 9.24 24.18
N GLU A 5 -0.25 8.77 24.18
CA GLU A 5 -1.28 9.23 23.23
C GLU A 5 -1.59 10.72 23.41
N ILE A 6 -1.66 11.19 24.66
CA ILE A 6 -1.83 12.62 24.97
C ILE A 6 -0.63 13.43 24.49
N SER A 7 0.61 12.96 24.74
CA SER A 7 1.84 13.64 24.27
C SER A 7 1.91 13.70 22.74
N ARG A 8 1.60 12.58 22.06
CA ARG A 8 1.52 12.52 20.58
C ARG A 8 0.42 13.43 20.04
N GLY A 9 -0.75 13.45 20.69
CA GLY A 9 -1.85 14.34 20.35
C GLY A 9 -1.46 15.81 20.48
N TYR A 10 -0.75 16.17 21.53
CA TYR A 10 -0.27 17.53 21.77
C TYR A 10 0.82 17.97 20.77
N SER A 11 1.77 17.09 20.45
CA SER A 11 2.77 17.34 19.40
C SER A 11 2.12 17.54 18.03
N TYR A 12 1.14 16.69 17.68
CA TYR A 12 0.41 16.82 16.43
C TYR A 12 -0.44 18.11 16.38
N LEU A 13 -1.05 18.50 17.52
CA LEU A 13 -1.79 19.75 17.66
C LEU A 13 -0.91 20.97 17.39
N LYS A 14 0.30 21.00 17.96
CA LYS A 14 1.27 22.07 17.70
C LYS A 14 1.70 22.16 16.24
N LYS A 15 1.93 21.00 15.59
CA LYS A 15 2.43 20.94 14.21
C LYS A 15 1.34 21.16 13.16
N LYS A 16 0.11 20.70 13.38
CA LYS A 16 -0.97 20.61 12.35
C LYS A 16 -2.24 21.39 12.70
N GLY A 17 -2.33 21.94 13.91
CA GLY A 17 -3.45 22.73 14.39
C GLY A 17 -4.68 21.93 14.82
N ILE A 18 -5.61 22.61 15.49
CA ILE A 18 -6.78 22.02 16.17
C ILE A 18 -7.66 21.20 15.22
N LYS A 19 -8.00 21.73 14.03
CA LYS A 19 -8.93 21.05 13.11
C LYS A 19 -8.38 19.72 12.60
N SER A 20 -7.10 19.67 12.21
CA SER A 20 -6.43 18.43 11.77
C SER A 20 -6.38 17.39 12.90
N THR A 21 -6.13 17.84 14.12
CA THR A 21 -6.09 16.98 15.32
C THR A 21 -7.47 16.38 15.60
N ILE A 22 -8.54 17.17 15.52
CA ILE A 22 -9.92 16.67 15.69
C ILE A 22 -10.29 15.65 14.62
N ILE A 23 -9.93 15.89 13.35
CA ILE A 23 -10.20 14.96 12.25
C ILE A 23 -9.50 13.62 12.52
N LYS A 24 -8.19 13.66 12.87
CA LYS A 24 -7.41 12.46 13.18
C LYS A 24 -7.97 11.71 14.39
N ALA A 25 -8.29 12.40 15.47
CA ALA A 25 -8.85 11.80 16.68
C ALA A 25 -10.21 11.13 16.42
N LYS A 26 -11.14 11.80 15.71
CA LYS A 26 -12.43 11.21 15.34
C LYS A 26 -12.29 9.94 14.50
N ARG A 27 -11.35 9.93 13.54
CA ARG A 27 -11.06 8.74 12.73
C ARG A 27 -10.54 7.62 13.61
N HIS A 28 -9.53 7.88 14.43
CA HIS A 28 -8.92 6.90 15.32
C HIS A 28 -9.94 6.27 16.28
N ILE A 29 -10.76 7.07 16.97
CA ILE A 29 -11.81 6.56 17.87
C ILE A 29 -12.79 5.65 17.12
N LYS A 30 -13.20 6.05 15.92
CA LYS A 30 -14.14 5.27 15.11
C LYS A 30 -13.54 3.94 14.64
N GLU A 31 -12.28 3.94 14.21
CA GLU A 31 -11.56 2.75 13.78
C GLU A 31 -11.36 1.78 14.96
N GLN A 32 -10.94 2.28 16.11
CA GLN A 32 -10.77 1.49 17.32
C GLN A 32 -12.06 0.83 17.79
N ALA A 33 -13.15 1.59 17.85
CA ALA A 33 -14.45 1.06 18.26
C ALA A 33 -14.95 -0.05 17.31
N ALA A 34 -14.71 0.10 15.99
CA ALA A 34 -15.05 -0.91 15.00
C ALA A 34 -14.15 -2.13 15.09
N TYR A 35 -12.86 -1.94 15.38
CA TYR A 35 -11.88 -3.03 15.42
C TYR A 35 -12.01 -3.92 16.66
N LYS A 36 -12.36 -3.37 17.83
CA LYS A 36 -12.68 -4.18 19.03
C LYS A 36 -13.75 -5.26 18.78
N MET A 37 -14.57 -5.07 17.75
CA MET A 37 -15.59 -6.05 17.33
C MET A 37 -15.09 -6.96 16.19
N TRP A 38 -13.80 -6.88 15.80
CA TRP A 38 -13.25 -7.70 14.73
C TRP A 38 -13.10 -9.15 15.18
N PRO A 39 -13.45 -10.15 14.36
CA PRO A 39 -13.45 -11.53 14.79
C PRO A 39 -12.03 -12.06 14.99
N VAL A 40 -11.74 -12.46 16.21
CA VAL A 40 -10.63 -13.36 16.50
C VAL A 40 -10.95 -14.73 15.89
N CYS A 41 -9.92 -15.50 15.51
CA CYS A 41 -10.10 -16.81 14.91
C CYS A 41 -10.81 -17.76 15.92
N ASN A 42 -11.89 -18.39 15.46
CA ASN A 42 -12.67 -19.31 16.29
C ASN A 42 -11.89 -20.62 16.46
N GLU A 43 -11.86 -21.20 17.68
CA GLU A 43 -11.16 -22.44 18.02
C GLU A 43 -11.54 -23.64 17.12
N GLU A 44 -12.83 -23.83 16.84
CA GLU A 44 -13.33 -24.88 15.95
C GLU A 44 -12.67 -24.79 14.55
N LYS A 45 -12.45 -23.57 14.07
CA LYS A 45 -11.77 -23.33 12.79
C LYS A 45 -10.28 -23.65 12.87
N LEU A 46 -9.63 -23.36 13.99
CA LEU A 46 -8.22 -23.71 14.20
C LEU A 46 -8.02 -25.24 14.25
N VAL A 47 -8.93 -25.98 14.88
CA VAL A 47 -8.92 -27.45 14.89
C VAL A 47 -9.01 -27.99 13.45
N LYS A 48 -9.99 -27.52 12.67
CA LYS A 48 -10.14 -27.90 11.25
C LYS A 48 -8.92 -27.56 10.39
N GLN A 49 -8.19 -26.50 10.73
CA GLN A 49 -6.95 -26.15 10.03
C GLN A 49 -5.81 -27.13 10.36
N LYS A 50 -5.68 -27.56 11.62
CA LYS A 50 -4.67 -28.55 12.04
C LYS A 50 -4.86 -29.92 11.37
N GLU A 51 -6.11 -30.30 11.14
CA GLU A 51 -6.47 -31.58 10.50
C GLU A 51 -6.28 -31.57 8.97
N ARG A 52 -6.14 -30.38 8.38
CA ARG A 52 -6.09 -30.26 6.92
C ARG A 52 -4.73 -30.62 6.34
N VAL A 53 -4.72 -31.64 5.47
CA VAL A 53 -3.57 -31.99 4.64
C VAL A 53 -3.66 -31.25 3.31
N PHE A 54 -2.58 -30.59 2.91
CA PHE A 54 -2.46 -29.94 1.62
C PHE A 54 -1.70 -30.84 0.63
N PRO A 55 -2.00 -30.80 -0.68
CA PRO A 55 -1.23 -31.54 -1.69
C PRO A 55 0.25 -31.15 -1.74
N TYR A 56 0.54 -29.88 -1.43
CA TYR A 56 1.88 -29.32 -1.35
C TYR A 56 2.08 -28.73 0.05
N MET A 57 3.04 -29.27 0.76
CA MET A 57 3.33 -28.93 2.15
C MET A 57 4.80 -28.47 2.31
N PRO A 58 5.15 -27.26 1.84
CA PRO A 58 6.51 -26.74 1.94
C PRO A 58 6.94 -26.55 3.39
N LEU A 59 8.20 -26.81 3.71
CA LEU A 59 8.79 -26.37 4.98
C LEU A 59 8.93 -24.85 4.94
N ILE A 60 8.46 -24.16 6.00
CA ILE A 60 8.59 -22.72 6.18
C ILE A 60 9.55 -22.44 7.33
N SER A 61 10.64 -21.75 7.05
CA SER A 61 11.60 -21.28 8.06
C SER A 61 11.22 -19.90 8.54
N ILE A 62 10.87 -19.75 9.81
CA ILE A 62 10.67 -18.46 10.45
C ILE A 62 12.03 -18.01 10.97
N ILE A 63 12.55 -16.89 10.48
CA ILE A 63 13.86 -16.37 10.86
C ILE A 63 13.71 -15.16 11.80
N VAL A 64 14.42 -15.21 12.92
CA VAL A 64 14.31 -14.21 13.99
C VAL A 64 15.69 -13.84 14.52
N PRO A 65 16.11 -12.58 14.41
CA PRO A 65 17.29 -12.08 15.11
C PRO A 65 16.96 -11.80 16.58
N LEU A 66 17.80 -12.26 17.49
CA LEU A 66 17.72 -11.96 18.93
C LEU A 66 18.88 -11.05 19.35
N TYR A 67 18.61 -10.12 20.26
CA TYR A 67 19.63 -9.33 20.96
C TYR A 67 19.05 -8.74 22.24
N ASN A 68 19.51 -9.20 23.39
CA ASN A 68 19.02 -8.77 24.71
C ASN A 68 17.48 -8.79 24.83
N THR A 69 16.84 -9.79 24.19
CA THR A 69 15.37 -9.90 24.09
C THR A 69 14.76 -10.13 25.47
N PRO A 70 13.77 -9.32 25.92
CA PRO A 70 13.03 -9.57 27.14
C PRO A 70 12.37 -10.96 27.10
N LEU A 71 12.47 -11.73 28.20
CA LEU A 71 11.91 -13.10 28.25
C LEU A 71 10.42 -13.15 27.96
N GLU A 72 9.66 -12.17 28.41
CA GLU A 72 8.22 -12.10 28.14
C GLU A 72 7.94 -12.08 26.64
N PHE A 73 8.64 -11.23 25.86
CA PHE A 73 8.47 -11.14 24.41
C PHE A 73 8.95 -12.40 23.69
N LEU A 74 10.11 -12.93 24.11
CA LEU A 74 10.64 -14.18 23.57
C LEU A 74 9.66 -15.35 23.75
N ASN A 75 9.10 -15.51 24.95
CA ASN A 75 8.11 -16.54 25.24
C ASN A 75 6.88 -16.39 24.35
N GLU A 76 6.30 -15.19 24.27
CA GLU A 76 5.09 -14.94 23.49
C GLU A 76 5.32 -15.17 21.98
N LEU A 77 6.50 -14.79 21.46
CA LEU A 77 6.87 -15.10 20.08
C LEU A 77 6.92 -16.63 19.87
N ILE A 78 7.72 -17.36 20.67
CA ILE A 78 7.90 -18.81 20.49
C ILE A 78 6.56 -19.52 20.67
N ASP A 79 5.77 -19.18 21.69
CA ASP A 79 4.43 -19.73 21.91
C ASP A 79 3.50 -19.50 20.72
N SER A 80 3.56 -18.32 20.10
CA SER A 80 2.78 -17.99 18.91
C SER A 80 3.17 -18.82 17.67
N VAL A 81 4.45 -19.19 17.56
CA VAL A 81 4.95 -20.08 16.51
C VAL A 81 4.55 -21.53 16.80
N CYS A 82 4.70 -22.00 18.03
CA CYS A 82 4.26 -23.35 18.44
C CYS A 82 2.74 -23.52 18.28
N ALA A 83 1.97 -22.46 18.42
CA ALA A 83 0.51 -22.46 18.24
C ALA A 83 0.06 -22.50 16.77
N GLN A 84 0.96 -22.45 15.78
CA GLN A 84 0.59 -22.47 14.37
C GLN A 84 -0.19 -23.72 14.00
N THR A 85 -1.28 -23.52 13.23
CA THR A 85 -2.13 -24.64 12.78
C THR A 85 -1.52 -25.43 11.60
N TYR A 86 -0.53 -24.89 10.93
CA TYR A 86 0.30 -25.60 9.96
C TYR A 86 1.56 -26.11 10.66
N GLY A 87 1.81 -27.41 10.62
CA GLY A 87 2.86 -28.03 11.43
C GLY A 87 4.23 -28.16 10.79
N ASN A 88 4.38 -27.98 9.45
CA ASN A 88 5.66 -28.15 8.76
C ASN A 88 6.43 -26.83 8.69
N TRP A 89 6.97 -26.42 9.81
CA TRP A 89 7.78 -25.23 9.99
C TRP A 89 9.02 -25.51 10.83
N GLU A 90 9.99 -24.63 10.78
CA GLU A 90 11.11 -24.50 11.68
C GLU A 90 11.27 -23.05 12.12
N LEU A 91 11.76 -22.85 13.36
CA LEU A 91 12.06 -21.55 13.92
C LEU A 91 13.58 -21.41 14.07
N CYS A 92 14.18 -20.48 13.34
CA CYS A 92 15.62 -20.23 13.33
C CYS A 92 15.93 -18.96 14.13
N LEU A 93 16.50 -19.12 15.32
CA LEU A 93 16.83 -18.04 16.25
C LEU A 93 18.34 -17.81 16.24
N ALA A 94 18.80 -16.62 15.85
CA ALA A 94 20.21 -16.22 15.90
C ALA A 94 20.40 -15.13 16.96
N ASP A 95 21.13 -15.45 18.03
CA ASP A 95 21.28 -14.59 19.21
C ASP A 95 22.63 -13.84 19.20
N GLY A 96 22.55 -12.54 18.95
CA GLY A 96 23.68 -11.63 19.00
C GLY A 96 24.09 -11.19 20.42
N THR A 97 23.49 -11.73 21.49
CA THR A 97 23.90 -11.41 22.87
C THR A 97 25.35 -11.86 23.16
N ALA A 98 25.93 -12.67 22.27
CA ALA A 98 27.34 -13.04 22.18
C ALA A 98 27.92 -13.85 23.38
N LYS A 99 27.08 -14.44 24.19
CA LYS A 99 27.43 -15.35 25.29
C LYS A 99 26.19 -16.05 25.82
N ARG A 100 26.41 -17.17 26.55
CA ARG A 100 25.31 -17.82 27.27
C ARG A 100 24.62 -16.83 28.21
N SER A 101 23.33 -16.73 28.13
CA SER A 101 22.50 -15.78 28.85
C SER A 101 21.16 -16.43 29.24
N TYR A 102 20.31 -15.68 29.93
CA TYR A 102 18.93 -16.09 30.23
C TYR A 102 18.10 -16.44 28.97
N ILE A 103 18.45 -15.85 27.81
CA ILE A 103 17.85 -16.21 26.51
C ILE A 103 18.20 -17.66 26.17
N THR A 104 19.49 -18.03 26.29
CA THR A 104 19.98 -19.37 26.01
C THR A 104 19.24 -20.42 26.82
N ASP A 105 19.21 -20.23 28.15
CA ASP A 105 18.58 -21.20 29.06
C ASP A 105 17.10 -21.38 28.71
N ARG A 106 16.40 -20.28 28.39
CA ARG A 106 14.98 -20.34 28.02
C ARG A 106 14.73 -20.99 26.65
N VAL A 107 15.56 -20.71 25.65
CA VAL A 107 15.41 -21.34 24.33
C VAL A 107 15.75 -22.82 24.37
N GLU A 108 16.76 -23.23 25.15
CA GLU A 108 17.09 -24.66 25.37
C GLU A 108 15.92 -25.42 25.99
N GLU A 109 15.16 -24.81 26.91
CA GLU A 109 13.93 -25.41 27.44
C GLU A 109 12.93 -25.69 26.30
N TYR A 110 12.63 -24.71 25.46
CA TYR A 110 11.74 -24.90 24.30
C TYR A 110 12.28 -25.93 23.29
N MET A 111 13.57 -25.95 23.03
CA MET A 111 14.19 -26.97 22.15
C MET A 111 14.07 -28.40 22.69
N SER A 112 14.05 -28.58 24.02
CA SER A 112 13.83 -29.88 24.63
C SER A 112 12.40 -30.40 24.40
N GLU A 113 11.44 -29.50 24.19
CA GLU A 113 10.03 -29.83 23.99
C GLU A 113 9.66 -29.88 22.48
N ASP A 114 10.33 -29.07 21.63
CA ASP A 114 10.04 -28.96 20.19
C ASP A 114 11.34 -28.91 19.34
N SER A 115 11.64 -30.00 18.67
CA SER A 115 12.85 -30.17 17.85
C SER A 115 12.86 -29.29 16.58
N ARG A 116 11.76 -28.61 16.24
CA ARG A 116 11.67 -27.67 15.11
C ARG A 116 12.30 -26.31 15.42
N ILE A 117 12.65 -26.06 16.68
CA ILE A 117 13.33 -24.82 17.11
C ILE A 117 14.82 -25.02 16.97
N LYS A 118 15.47 -24.14 16.20
CA LYS A 118 16.92 -24.09 15.97
C LYS A 118 17.47 -22.83 16.61
N TYR A 119 18.57 -22.92 17.34
CA TYR A 119 19.16 -21.80 18.05
C TYR A 119 20.68 -21.74 17.83
N LYS A 120 21.18 -20.54 17.61
CA LYS A 120 22.61 -20.27 17.45
C LYS A 120 23.01 -19.02 18.24
N ILE A 121 23.94 -19.18 19.17
CA ILE A 121 24.63 -18.06 19.83
C ILE A 121 25.69 -17.57 18.86
N LEU A 122 25.71 -16.28 18.56
CA LEU A 122 26.71 -15.66 17.71
C LEU A 122 27.93 -15.21 18.55
N ASP A 123 29.10 -15.22 17.94
CA ASP A 123 30.34 -14.81 18.63
C ASP A 123 30.32 -13.33 19.02
N LYS A 124 29.58 -12.51 18.28
CA LYS A 124 29.35 -11.08 18.51
C LYS A 124 28.00 -10.66 17.96
N ASN A 125 27.52 -9.50 18.42
CA ASN A 125 26.38 -8.85 17.79
C ASN A 125 26.79 -8.27 16.44
N GLU A 126 26.18 -8.74 15.36
CA GLU A 126 26.43 -8.27 13.99
C GLU A 126 25.39 -7.22 13.53
N GLY A 127 24.60 -6.67 14.46
CA GLY A 127 23.48 -5.80 14.14
C GLY A 127 22.27 -6.56 13.64
N ILE A 128 21.16 -5.86 13.41
CA ILE A 128 19.90 -6.50 13.02
C ILE A 128 20.05 -7.25 11.69
N SER A 129 20.68 -6.66 10.68
CA SER A 129 20.92 -7.29 9.38
C SER A 129 21.80 -8.53 9.49
N GLY A 130 22.94 -8.43 10.20
CA GLY A 130 23.87 -9.54 10.38
C GLY A 130 23.22 -10.70 11.14
N ASN A 131 22.58 -10.43 12.27
CA ASN A 131 21.91 -11.45 13.06
C ASN A 131 20.77 -12.12 12.25
N THR A 132 19.99 -11.35 11.46
CA THR A 132 18.96 -11.91 10.58
C THR A 132 19.56 -12.81 9.49
N ASN A 133 20.69 -12.42 8.89
CA ASN A 133 21.41 -13.25 7.93
C ASN A 133 21.89 -14.57 8.55
N GLN A 134 22.38 -14.54 9.80
CA GLN A 134 22.74 -15.75 10.53
C GLN A 134 21.54 -16.68 10.75
N ALA A 135 20.37 -16.14 11.09
CA ALA A 135 19.13 -16.92 11.18
C ALA A 135 18.72 -17.50 9.81
N MET A 136 18.87 -16.71 8.74
CA MET A 136 18.58 -17.14 7.36
C MET A 136 19.52 -18.26 6.90
N MET A 137 20.77 -18.26 7.31
CA MET A 137 21.73 -19.34 7.00
C MET A 137 21.37 -20.66 7.68
N MET A 138 20.67 -20.65 8.80
CA MET A 138 20.18 -21.85 9.47
C MET A 138 18.93 -22.44 8.80
N ALA A 139 18.24 -21.66 7.97
CA ALA A 139 16.98 -22.02 7.34
C ALA A 139 17.16 -23.08 6.24
N GLU A 140 16.36 -24.16 6.32
CA GLU A 140 16.31 -25.26 5.34
C GLU A 140 15.01 -25.27 4.53
N GLY A 141 14.01 -24.50 4.97
CA GLY A 141 12.70 -24.44 4.35
C GLY A 141 12.71 -23.89 2.93
N GLU A 142 11.69 -24.24 2.17
CA GLU A 142 11.47 -23.72 0.82
C GLU A 142 11.06 -22.25 0.83
N TYR A 143 10.39 -21.82 1.91
CA TYR A 143 10.01 -20.43 2.15
C TYR A 143 10.66 -19.91 3.42
N ILE A 144 11.02 -18.64 3.42
CA ILE A 144 11.51 -17.89 4.57
C ILE A 144 10.43 -16.89 4.98
N ALA A 145 10.11 -16.83 6.25
CA ALA A 145 9.19 -15.89 6.87
C ALA A 145 9.94 -14.99 7.85
N LEU A 146 9.74 -13.68 7.74
CA LEU A 146 10.39 -12.70 8.61
C LEU A 146 9.53 -12.46 9.86
N ALA A 147 10.14 -12.52 11.03
CA ALA A 147 9.49 -12.10 12.27
C ALA A 147 10.49 -11.37 13.18
N ASP A 148 9.99 -10.39 13.93
CA ASP A 148 10.75 -9.69 14.94
C ASP A 148 10.60 -10.38 16.31
N HIS A 149 11.62 -10.26 17.16
CA HIS A 149 11.72 -10.98 18.41
C HIS A 149 10.73 -10.54 19.51
N ASP A 150 10.01 -9.46 19.28
CA ASP A 150 9.04 -8.85 20.19
C ASP A 150 7.59 -8.92 19.69
N ASP A 151 7.36 -9.56 18.54
CA ASP A 151 6.06 -9.62 17.87
C ASP A 151 5.32 -10.96 18.06
N ILE A 152 4.09 -11.02 17.59
CA ILE A 152 3.21 -12.18 17.78
C ILE A 152 2.60 -12.57 16.43
N LEU A 153 2.64 -13.87 16.10
CA LEU A 153 1.98 -14.45 14.94
C LEU A 153 0.57 -14.93 15.26
N SER A 154 -0.39 -14.64 14.38
CA SER A 154 -1.71 -15.29 14.47
C SER A 154 -1.58 -16.79 14.24
N PRO A 155 -2.30 -17.65 14.98
CA PRO A 155 -2.21 -19.11 14.83
C PRO A 155 -2.48 -19.66 13.43
N SER A 156 -3.14 -18.88 12.58
CA SER A 156 -3.45 -19.23 11.19
C SER A 156 -2.42 -18.72 10.16
N ALA A 157 -1.35 -18.05 10.57
CA ALA A 157 -0.47 -17.33 9.66
C ALA A 157 0.14 -18.27 8.59
N LEU A 158 0.83 -19.31 9.02
CA LEU A 158 1.46 -20.26 8.11
C LEU A 158 0.45 -21.08 7.31
N TYR A 159 -0.69 -21.45 7.91
CA TYR A 159 -1.77 -22.13 7.20
C TYR A 159 -2.29 -21.31 6.01
N GLU A 160 -2.48 -20.01 6.18
CA GLU A 160 -2.99 -19.14 5.12
C GLU A 160 -1.93 -18.93 4.00
N VAL A 161 -0.65 -18.87 4.34
CA VAL A 161 0.45 -18.87 3.38
C VAL A 161 0.43 -20.14 2.53
N VAL A 162 0.41 -21.33 3.19
CA VAL A 162 0.38 -22.62 2.48
C VAL A 162 -0.89 -22.78 1.66
N ARG A 163 -2.02 -22.30 2.14
CA ARG A 163 -3.27 -22.27 1.38
C ARG A 163 -3.16 -21.42 0.10
N ALA A 164 -2.47 -20.28 0.18
CA ALA A 164 -2.25 -19.40 -0.98
C ALA A 164 -1.36 -20.07 -2.03
N VAL A 165 -0.20 -20.61 -1.65
CA VAL A 165 0.73 -21.27 -2.59
C VAL A 165 0.16 -22.56 -3.18
N ASN A 166 -0.74 -23.26 -2.48
CA ASN A 166 -1.50 -24.38 -3.05
C ASN A 166 -2.53 -23.95 -4.10
N LYS A 167 -3.06 -22.72 -4.01
CA LYS A 167 -3.98 -22.17 -5.03
C LYS A 167 -3.24 -21.70 -6.27
N ASN A 168 -2.06 -21.14 -6.10
CA ASN A 168 -1.23 -20.63 -7.19
C ASN A 168 0.25 -20.96 -6.92
N LYS A 169 0.79 -21.93 -7.65
CA LYS A 169 2.19 -22.38 -7.54
C LYS A 169 3.22 -21.36 -8.01
N PHE A 170 2.78 -20.31 -8.71
CA PHE A 170 3.67 -19.24 -9.18
C PHE A 170 3.92 -18.15 -8.14
N ILE A 171 3.28 -18.24 -6.97
CA ILE A 171 3.53 -17.30 -5.88
C ILE A 171 4.96 -17.50 -5.37
N ASP A 172 5.75 -16.44 -5.47
CA ASP A 172 7.12 -16.40 -5.00
C ASP A 172 7.23 -15.66 -3.67
N SER A 173 6.44 -14.59 -3.49
CA SER A 173 6.40 -13.82 -2.24
C SER A 173 4.96 -13.59 -1.78
N VAL A 174 4.77 -13.54 -0.47
CA VAL A 174 3.47 -13.34 0.19
C VAL A 174 3.61 -12.28 1.27
N TYR A 175 2.58 -11.47 1.45
CA TYR A 175 2.45 -10.61 2.63
C TYR A 175 1.01 -10.57 3.13
N THR A 176 0.83 -10.12 4.37
CA THR A 176 -0.47 -10.14 5.04
C THR A 176 -0.85 -8.77 5.58
N ASP A 177 -2.13 -8.60 5.96
CA ASP A 177 -2.51 -7.49 6.82
C ASP A 177 -1.88 -7.67 8.21
N GLU A 178 -1.73 -6.57 8.94
CA GLU A 178 -1.20 -6.52 10.30
C GLU A 178 -2.05 -5.62 11.18
N ASP A 179 -1.85 -5.69 12.47
CA ASP A 179 -2.30 -4.70 13.43
C ASP A 179 -1.20 -4.41 14.45
N LYS A 180 -1.51 -3.61 15.43
CA LYS A 180 -0.61 -3.33 16.54
C LYS A 180 -1.08 -4.04 17.80
N ALA A 181 -0.14 -4.65 18.51
CA ALA A 181 -0.34 -5.16 19.86
C ALA A 181 0.14 -4.12 20.89
N ASP A 182 -0.52 -4.05 22.04
CA ASP A 182 0.01 -3.31 23.18
C ASP A 182 1.18 -4.06 23.84
N THR A 183 1.81 -3.43 24.83
CA THR A 183 3.04 -3.97 25.41
C THR A 183 2.85 -5.36 26.07
N ASP A 184 1.67 -5.63 26.62
CA ASP A 184 1.34 -6.92 27.25
C ASP A 184 0.74 -7.95 26.27
N GLY A 185 0.70 -7.63 24.98
CA GLY A 185 0.24 -8.54 23.92
C GLY A 185 -1.25 -8.89 23.93
N LYS A 186 -2.05 -8.27 24.81
CA LYS A 186 -3.46 -8.63 25.03
C LYS A 186 -4.46 -7.75 24.28
N GLY A 187 -4.04 -6.55 23.91
CA GLY A 187 -4.89 -5.58 23.20
C GLY A 187 -4.40 -5.35 21.77
N TYR A 188 -5.27 -5.53 20.77
CA TYR A 188 -4.97 -5.27 19.37
C TYR A 188 -5.66 -4.01 18.88
N TYR A 189 -4.95 -3.19 18.06
CA TYR A 189 -5.45 -1.90 17.60
C TYR A 189 -4.77 -1.45 16.30
N MET A 190 -5.32 -0.42 15.65
CA MET A 190 -4.80 0.19 14.42
C MET A 190 -4.50 -0.84 13.32
N PRO A 191 -5.51 -1.60 12.87
CA PRO A 191 -5.29 -2.56 11.77
C PRO A 191 -4.84 -1.84 10.51
N HIS A 192 -3.85 -2.41 9.85
CA HIS A 192 -3.40 -2.00 8.53
C HIS A 192 -3.94 -2.98 7.48
N PHE A 193 -5.09 -2.66 6.91
CA PHE A 193 -5.67 -3.37 5.78
C PHE A 193 -5.02 -2.89 4.50
N LYS A 194 -4.07 -3.67 4.03
CA LYS A 194 -3.19 -3.37 2.90
C LYS A 194 -3.90 -3.59 1.56
N PRO A 195 -3.47 -2.94 0.47
CA PRO A 195 -3.88 -3.30 -0.89
C PRO A 195 -3.19 -4.61 -1.33
N ASP A 196 -3.63 -5.20 -2.44
CA ASP A 196 -2.78 -6.08 -3.22
C ASP A 196 -1.55 -5.30 -3.69
N TYR A 197 -0.52 -5.98 -4.23
CA TYR A 197 0.73 -5.33 -4.58
C TYR A 197 0.49 -4.07 -5.43
N ASN A 198 0.97 -2.94 -4.93
CA ASN A 198 0.83 -1.61 -5.48
C ASN A 198 2.20 -0.96 -5.44
N GLN A 199 2.89 -0.95 -6.58
CA GLN A 199 4.27 -0.51 -6.67
C GLN A 199 4.43 0.95 -6.23
N ASP A 200 3.59 1.86 -6.70
CA ASP A 200 3.66 3.28 -6.36
C ASP A 200 3.42 3.52 -4.86
N TYR A 201 2.50 2.77 -4.25
CA TYR A 201 2.28 2.88 -2.82
C TYR A 201 3.42 2.26 -2.01
N PHE A 202 4.06 1.19 -2.52
CA PHE A 202 5.23 0.58 -1.89
C PHE A 202 6.47 1.47 -2.01
N GLN A 203 6.62 2.21 -3.10
CA GLN A 203 7.64 3.26 -3.25
C GLN A 203 7.42 4.41 -2.25
N ALA A 204 6.18 4.72 -1.92
CA ALA A 204 5.86 5.78 -0.98
C ALA A 204 5.95 5.36 0.49
N ASN A 205 5.85 4.07 0.81
CA ASN A 205 5.86 3.55 2.19
C ASN A 205 6.10 2.03 2.20
N ASN A 206 6.90 1.55 3.15
CA ASN A 206 7.07 0.11 3.39
C ASN A 206 5.81 -0.49 4.01
N TYR A 207 4.71 -0.55 3.24
CA TYR A 207 3.44 -1.08 3.74
C TYR A 207 3.42 -2.61 3.79
N ILE A 208 4.29 -3.29 3.06
CA ILE A 208 4.38 -4.76 3.04
C ILE A 208 4.87 -5.27 4.40
N CYS A 209 5.97 -4.73 4.92
CA CYS A 209 6.65 -4.94 6.20
C CYS A 209 6.37 -6.31 6.86
N HIS A 210 5.33 -6.44 7.66
CA HIS A 210 4.93 -7.66 8.37
C HIS A 210 3.59 -8.19 7.84
N PHE A 211 3.34 -9.45 7.73
CA PHE A 211 4.18 -10.62 7.77
C PHE A 211 4.65 -10.94 6.35
N PHE A 212 5.93 -10.82 6.08
CA PHE A 212 6.49 -11.09 4.74
C PHE A 212 7.08 -12.49 4.68
N VAL A 213 6.73 -13.23 3.62
CA VAL A 213 7.22 -14.59 3.35
C VAL A 213 7.66 -14.66 1.89
N THR A 214 8.84 -15.19 1.63
CA THR A 214 9.38 -15.34 0.27
C THR A 214 10.05 -16.69 0.07
N LYS A 215 10.21 -17.13 -1.17
CA LYS A 215 11.00 -18.31 -1.49
C LYS A 215 12.45 -18.14 -1.02
N ARG A 216 12.97 -19.17 -0.34
CA ARG A 216 14.36 -19.18 0.13
C ARG A 216 15.36 -18.96 -1.02
N SER A 217 15.09 -19.51 -2.21
CA SER A 217 15.94 -19.30 -3.38
C SER A 217 16.05 -17.83 -3.76
N ILE A 218 14.94 -17.07 -3.71
CA ILE A 218 14.93 -15.62 -3.97
C ILE A 218 15.68 -14.89 -2.86
N ALA A 219 15.41 -15.21 -1.59
CA ALA A 219 16.08 -14.59 -0.46
C ALA A 219 17.62 -14.73 -0.55
N LEU A 220 18.10 -15.92 -0.91
CA LEU A 220 19.53 -16.16 -1.10
C LEU A 220 20.10 -15.44 -2.32
N GLU A 221 19.36 -15.39 -3.42
CA GLU A 221 19.78 -14.69 -4.65
C GLU A 221 19.88 -13.17 -4.46
N THR A 222 19.15 -12.59 -3.50
CA THR A 222 19.27 -11.15 -3.17
C THR A 222 20.55 -10.80 -2.42
N GLY A 223 21.27 -11.78 -1.90
CA GLY A 223 22.40 -11.60 -1.01
C GLY A 223 22.02 -11.34 0.45
N GLY A 224 20.74 -11.42 0.79
CA GLY A 224 20.24 -11.22 2.16
C GLY A 224 20.10 -9.75 2.56
N PHE A 225 20.18 -9.51 3.86
CA PHE A 225 20.08 -8.19 4.49
C PHE A 225 21.40 -7.45 4.47
N ASP A 226 21.37 -6.14 4.22
CA ASP A 226 22.56 -5.29 4.15
C ASP A 226 22.55 -4.29 5.33
N SER A 227 23.60 -4.30 6.14
CA SER A 227 23.76 -3.42 7.31
C SER A 227 23.84 -1.92 6.97
N ASN A 228 24.12 -1.56 5.73
CA ASN A 228 24.07 -0.17 5.27
C ASN A 228 22.64 0.41 5.36
N PHE A 229 21.64 -0.46 5.44
CA PHE A 229 20.22 -0.10 5.54
C PHE A 229 19.62 -0.40 6.93
N ASP A 230 20.42 -0.67 7.96
CA ASP A 230 19.91 -0.96 9.32
C ASP A 230 18.88 0.08 9.78
N GLY A 231 17.73 -0.42 10.27
CA GLY A 231 16.52 0.36 10.58
C GLY A 231 15.51 0.46 9.44
N ALA A 232 15.93 0.14 8.18
CA ALA A 232 15.09 -0.05 7.01
C ALA A 232 15.60 -1.26 6.18
N GLN A 233 16.32 -2.18 6.83
CA GLN A 233 16.91 -3.37 6.20
C GLN A 233 15.84 -4.31 5.60
N ASP A 234 14.68 -4.37 6.22
CA ASP A 234 13.51 -5.09 5.73
C ASP A 234 12.98 -4.47 4.43
N TYR A 235 12.94 -3.14 4.33
CA TYR A 235 12.48 -2.42 3.14
C TYR A 235 13.41 -2.68 1.94
N ASP A 236 14.73 -2.60 2.11
CA ASP A 236 15.70 -2.96 1.07
C ASP A 236 15.57 -4.45 0.67
N PHE A 237 15.50 -5.34 1.67
CA PHE A 237 15.38 -6.77 1.41
C PHE A 237 14.08 -7.11 0.67
N ILE A 238 12.93 -6.53 1.07
CA ILE A 238 11.65 -6.77 0.42
C ILE A 238 11.71 -6.25 -1.03
N TRP A 239 12.31 -5.06 -1.30
CA TRP A 239 12.50 -4.58 -2.67
C TRP A 239 13.29 -5.55 -3.52
N LYS A 240 14.44 -6.04 -3.03
CA LYS A 240 15.24 -7.04 -3.75
C LYS A 240 14.46 -8.34 -4.03
N CYS A 241 13.63 -8.77 -3.10
CA CYS A 241 12.75 -9.94 -3.29
C CYS A 241 11.65 -9.66 -4.32
N VAL A 242 11.02 -8.50 -4.26
CA VAL A 242 9.95 -8.06 -5.17
C VAL A 242 10.46 -7.97 -6.61
N GLU A 243 11.67 -7.40 -6.81
CA GLU A 243 12.33 -7.29 -8.12
C GLU A 243 12.54 -8.64 -8.82
N LYS A 244 12.63 -9.74 -8.04
CA LYS A 244 12.87 -11.11 -8.54
C LYS A 244 11.61 -11.98 -8.53
N SER A 245 10.55 -11.56 -7.86
CA SER A 245 9.32 -12.33 -7.71
C SER A 245 8.44 -12.25 -8.95
N ARG A 246 8.00 -13.40 -9.46
CA ARG A 246 7.01 -13.47 -10.56
C ARG A 246 5.62 -13.08 -10.08
N VAL A 247 5.24 -13.53 -8.89
CA VAL A 247 3.94 -13.24 -8.27
C VAL A 247 4.13 -12.90 -6.80
N ILE A 248 3.70 -11.70 -6.45
CA ILE A 248 3.61 -11.21 -5.08
C ILE A 248 2.14 -11.30 -4.68
N HIS A 249 1.83 -12.05 -3.63
CA HIS A 249 0.46 -12.33 -3.22
C HIS A 249 0.13 -11.71 -1.87
N HIS A 250 -0.94 -10.94 -1.82
CA HIS A 250 -1.49 -10.41 -0.59
C HIS A 250 -2.53 -11.35 0.01
N ILE A 251 -2.41 -11.65 1.29
CA ILE A 251 -3.43 -12.33 2.07
C ILE A 251 -4.17 -11.29 2.92
N PRO A 252 -5.41 -10.89 2.57
CA PRO A 252 -6.13 -9.83 3.26
C PRO A 252 -6.72 -10.32 4.60
N LYS A 253 -5.83 -10.67 5.51
CA LYS A 253 -6.11 -11.09 6.88
C LYS A 253 -5.04 -10.56 7.80
N VAL A 254 -5.43 -10.12 8.99
CA VAL A 254 -4.49 -9.77 10.06
C VAL A 254 -3.92 -11.07 10.60
N LEU A 255 -2.65 -11.32 10.26
CA LEU A 255 -1.92 -12.55 10.63
C LEU A 255 -0.64 -12.25 11.40
N TYR A 256 -0.35 -10.99 11.64
CA TYR A 256 0.79 -10.49 12.37
C TYR A 256 0.38 -9.35 13.31
N HIS A 257 0.88 -9.37 14.54
CA HIS A 257 0.60 -8.40 15.56
C HIS A 257 1.90 -7.70 15.98
N TRP A 258 2.09 -6.48 15.47
CA TRP A 258 3.28 -5.67 15.72
C TRP A 258 3.21 -5.02 17.10
N ARG A 259 4.09 -5.45 18.00
CA ARG A 259 4.12 -4.95 19.38
C ARG A 259 4.64 -3.51 19.44
N CYS A 260 3.94 -2.67 20.18
CA CYS A 260 4.32 -1.29 20.43
C CYS A 260 4.75 -1.11 21.89
N HIS A 261 6.05 -0.93 22.12
CA HIS A 261 6.62 -0.59 23.41
C HIS A 261 7.53 0.63 23.31
N ASN A 262 8.10 1.09 24.45
CA ASN A 262 8.85 2.36 24.51
C ASN A 262 10.09 2.41 23.60
N ASP A 263 10.73 1.26 23.37
CA ASP A 263 11.97 1.14 22.60
C ASP A 263 11.73 0.72 21.14
N SER A 264 10.47 0.42 20.78
CA SER A 264 10.10 0.09 19.40
C SER A 264 10.14 1.33 18.49
N THR A 265 10.40 1.14 17.20
CA THR A 265 10.40 2.22 16.19
C THR A 265 9.06 2.95 16.14
N ALA A 266 7.95 2.21 16.34
CA ALA A 266 6.62 2.79 16.46
C ALA A 266 6.42 3.61 17.74
N GLY A 267 7.22 3.36 18.80
CA GLY A 267 7.13 4.04 20.10
C GLY A 267 7.63 5.48 20.05
N ARG A 268 8.81 5.72 19.47
CA ARG A 268 9.47 7.04 19.39
C ARG A 268 10.08 7.29 18.02
N PRO A 269 9.31 7.70 17.02
CA PRO A 269 9.82 7.91 15.65
C PRO A 269 10.99 8.90 15.60
N GLU A 270 10.95 9.96 16.41
CA GLU A 270 11.98 11.02 16.42
C GLU A 270 13.36 10.53 16.92
N SER A 271 13.43 9.44 17.69
CA SER A 271 14.70 8.87 18.18
C SER A 271 15.44 8.00 17.17
N LYS A 272 14.77 7.64 16.06
CA LYS A 272 15.29 6.73 15.03
C LYS A 272 15.27 7.37 13.63
N MET A 273 15.64 8.64 13.52
CA MET A 273 15.69 9.34 12.22
C MET A 273 16.55 8.60 11.20
N TYR A 274 17.64 7.97 11.63
CA TYR A 274 18.51 7.17 10.76
C TYR A 274 17.74 6.07 10.00
N ALA A 275 16.72 5.47 10.61
CA ALA A 275 15.91 4.44 9.97
C ALA A 275 15.14 5.00 8.76
N TYR A 276 14.59 6.20 8.90
CA TYR A 276 13.87 6.85 7.80
C TYR A 276 14.81 7.36 6.70
N GLU A 277 16.00 7.82 7.07
CA GLU A 277 17.06 8.19 6.12
C GLU A 277 17.57 6.95 5.36
N ASN A 278 17.73 5.81 6.05
CA ASN A 278 18.08 4.55 5.41
C ASN A 278 16.95 4.02 4.51
N GLY A 279 15.68 4.32 4.81
CA GLY A 279 14.57 4.05 3.89
C GLY A 279 14.67 4.85 2.58
N VAL A 280 15.13 6.11 2.63
CA VAL A 280 15.46 6.89 1.42
C VAL A 280 16.57 6.20 0.62
N LYS A 281 17.65 5.73 1.30
CA LYS A 281 18.75 5.02 0.64
C LYS A 281 18.29 3.69 0.02
N ALA A 282 17.46 2.93 0.74
CA ALA A 282 16.91 1.66 0.24
C ALA A 282 16.11 1.86 -1.05
N LEU A 283 15.29 2.91 -1.10
CA LEU A 283 14.51 3.23 -2.30
C LEU A 283 15.39 3.76 -3.44
N LYS A 284 16.43 4.56 -3.16
CA LYS A 284 17.42 4.97 -4.17
C LYS A 284 18.16 3.76 -4.75
N ALA A 285 18.60 2.83 -3.89
CA ALA A 285 19.24 1.59 -4.32
C ALA A 285 18.31 0.70 -5.19
N HIS A 286 16.99 0.66 -4.87
CA HIS A 286 16.01 0.03 -5.74
C HIS A 286 15.99 0.66 -7.13
N TYR A 287 15.92 1.99 -7.22
CA TYR A 287 15.91 2.68 -8.51
C TYR A 287 17.19 2.48 -9.31
N GLU A 288 18.35 2.50 -8.65
CA GLU A 288 19.64 2.20 -9.28
C GLU A 288 19.66 0.78 -9.86
N ARG A 289 19.20 -0.24 -9.11
CA ARG A 289 19.11 -1.64 -9.60
C ARG A 289 18.17 -1.78 -10.79
N CYS A 290 17.11 -0.99 -10.84
CA CYS A 290 16.11 -0.99 -11.92
C CYS A 290 16.45 -0.05 -13.08
N GLY A 291 17.54 0.73 -13.03
CA GLY A 291 17.90 1.71 -14.04
C GLY A 291 16.92 2.89 -14.13
N ILE A 292 16.23 3.22 -13.04
CA ILE A 292 15.26 4.31 -12.97
C ILE A 292 15.95 5.58 -12.48
N ASN A 293 15.88 6.65 -13.26
CA ASN A 293 16.43 7.95 -12.88
C ASN A 293 15.41 8.74 -12.04
N ALA A 294 15.59 8.74 -10.73
CA ALA A 294 14.69 9.41 -9.81
C ALA A 294 15.43 9.94 -8.58
N ASP A 295 14.96 11.04 -8.01
CA ASP A 295 15.37 11.49 -6.67
C ASP A 295 14.34 11.09 -5.63
N VAL A 296 14.81 10.88 -4.40
CA VAL A 296 13.98 10.42 -3.27
C VAL A 296 14.21 11.30 -2.07
N SER A 297 13.12 11.75 -1.48
CA SER A 297 13.12 12.51 -0.24
C SER A 297 12.05 11.98 0.73
N MET A 298 12.13 12.36 2.00
CA MET A 298 11.05 12.07 2.96
C MET A 298 9.88 13.03 2.75
N TYR A 299 8.64 12.54 2.89
CA TYR A 299 7.49 13.45 2.96
C TYR A 299 7.59 14.34 4.21
N PRO A 300 7.34 15.65 4.09
CA PRO A 300 7.31 16.55 5.24
C PRO A 300 6.32 16.06 6.31
N ASP A 301 6.77 15.97 7.56
CA ASP A 301 5.94 15.55 8.71
C ASP A 301 5.25 14.18 8.58
N ALA A 302 5.84 13.24 7.82
CA ALA A 302 5.35 11.89 7.65
C ALA A 302 6.51 10.89 7.66
N PHE A 303 6.97 10.55 8.86
CA PHE A 303 8.03 9.55 9.03
C PHE A 303 7.66 8.21 8.39
N GLY A 304 8.61 7.62 7.65
CA GLY A 304 8.43 6.38 6.91
C GLY A 304 7.61 6.52 5.62
N TYR A 305 7.36 7.77 5.17
CA TYR A 305 6.78 8.04 3.87
C TYR A 305 7.77 8.81 2.99
N TYR A 306 7.87 8.38 1.72
CA TYR A 306 8.87 8.84 0.77
C TYR A 306 8.21 9.45 -0.46
N LYS A 307 8.82 10.53 -0.96
CA LYS A 307 8.47 11.19 -2.21
C LYS A 307 9.50 10.84 -3.26
N THR A 308 9.03 10.37 -4.40
CA THR A 308 9.85 10.13 -5.59
C THR A 308 9.61 11.21 -6.62
N GLU A 309 10.68 11.79 -7.14
CA GLU A 309 10.67 12.71 -8.26
C GLU A 309 11.41 12.06 -9.44
N TYR A 310 10.66 11.61 -10.45
CA TYR A 310 11.25 11.03 -11.66
C TYR A 310 11.92 12.10 -12.51
N ILE A 311 13.21 11.94 -12.78
CA ILE A 311 14.01 12.90 -13.55
C ILE A 311 13.80 12.61 -15.03
N GLN A 312 13.40 13.64 -15.78
CA GLN A 312 13.11 13.54 -17.20
C GLN A 312 14.31 14.05 -18.01
N ASP A 313 14.85 13.22 -18.89
CA ASP A 313 15.97 13.61 -19.76
C ASP A 313 15.57 14.56 -20.87
N LYS A 314 14.28 14.60 -21.23
CA LYS A 314 13.74 15.47 -22.30
C LYS A 314 12.37 16.02 -21.92
N THR A 315 12.18 17.31 -22.16
CA THR A 315 10.85 17.93 -22.21
C THR A 315 10.13 17.43 -23.46
N GLU A 316 8.98 16.79 -23.27
CA GLU A 316 8.13 16.38 -24.38
C GLU A 316 6.98 17.37 -24.55
N ASN A 317 6.62 17.64 -25.80
CA ASN A 317 5.42 18.42 -26.09
C ASN A 317 4.19 17.60 -25.73
N ILE A 318 3.22 18.25 -25.14
CA ILE A 318 1.92 17.69 -24.82
C ILE A 318 0.81 18.47 -25.52
N THR A 319 -0.34 17.82 -25.73
CA THR A 319 -1.58 18.51 -26.09
C THR A 319 -2.47 18.63 -24.86
N VAL A 320 -2.96 19.81 -24.57
CA VAL A 320 -3.94 20.05 -23.50
C VAL A 320 -5.32 20.18 -24.14
N ILE A 321 -6.23 19.30 -23.76
CA ILE A 321 -7.63 19.34 -24.17
C ILE A 321 -8.44 19.87 -23.01
N TYR A 322 -8.87 21.13 -23.12
CA TYR A 322 -9.78 21.75 -22.16
C TYR A 322 -11.22 21.32 -22.43
N ILE A 323 -11.89 20.80 -21.41
CA ILE A 323 -13.26 20.28 -21.50
C ILE A 323 -14.21 21.07 -20.59
N GLY A 324 -15.48 21.13 -20.99
CA GLY A 324 -16.54 21.79 -20.22
C GLY A 324 -16.76 23.26 -20.61
N LYS A 325 -17.87 23.84 -20.12
CA LYS A 325 -18.20 25.24 -20.33
C LYS A 325 -17.37 26.10 -19.39
N LYS A 326 -16.84 27.20 -19.92
CA LYS A 326 -16.15 28.19 -19.12
C LYS A 326 -17.18 29.00 -18.32
N ASP A 327 -17.28 28.77 -17.03
CA ASP A 327 -18.23 29.44 -16.14
C ASP A 327 -17.70 30.74 -15.54
N TYR A 328 -16.40 31.06 -15.75
CA TYR A 328 -15.76 32.25 -15.19
C TYR A 328 -14.73 32.88 -16.14
N SER A 329 -14.77 34.21 -16.29
CA SER A 329 -13.90 34.95 -17.21
C SER A 329 -12.45 35.16 -16.71
N GLY A 330 -12.12 34.70 -15.52
CA GLY A 330 -10.86 34.99 -14.80
C GLY A 330 -9.86 33.83 -14.70
N SER A 331 -10.10 32.67 -15.34
CA SER A 331 -9.14 31.58 -15.35
C SER A 331 -7.84 31.98 -16.03
N LYS A 332 -6.76 32.05 -15.27
CA LYS A 332 -5.39 32.26 -15.75
C LYS A 332 -4.74 30.92 -16.03
N ASN A 333 -5.28 30.16 -16.98
CA ASN A 333 -4.60 28.95 -17.41
C ASN A 333 -3.25 29.33 -18.03
N LYS A 334 -2.16 28.83 -17.43
CA LYS A 334 -0.83 28.90 -18.05
C LYS A 334 -0.84 28.03 -19.30
N HIS A 335 -0.12 28.45 -20.33
CA HIS A 335 0.13 27.61 -21.50
C HIS A 335 1.02 26.43 -21.09
N TYR A 336 0.52 25.21 -21.32
CA TYR A 336 1.26 23.98 -21.04
C TYR A 336 1.70 23.23 -22.29
N GLY A 337 1.27 23.69 -23.50
CA GLY A 337 1.55 23.05 -24.77
C GLY A 337 0.54 23.45 -25.84
N GLU A 338 0.33 22.61 -26.84
CA GLU A 338 -0.73 22.78 -27.84
C GLU A 338 -2.11 22.66 -27.19
N GLU A 339 -3.04 23.58 -27.47
CA GLU A 339 -4.32 23.66 -26.75
C GLU A 339 -5.50 23.41 -27.69
N ILE A 340 -6.43 22.56 -27.23
CA ILE A 340 -7.71 22.28 -27.89
C ILE A 340 -8.83 22.55 -26.88
N TYR A 341 -9.90 23.24 -27.31
CA TYR A 341 -11.02 23.60 -26.44
C TYR A 341 -12.30 22.91 -26.90
N ILE A 342 -12.92 22.14 -25.96
CA ILE A 342 -14.21 21.49 -26.15
C ILE A 342 -15.18 22.07 -25.13
N GLY A 343 -16.17 22.85 -25.58
CA GLY A 343 -17.08 23.60 -24.70
C GLY A 343 -18.09 22.77 -23.93
N GLU A 344 -17.96 21.45 -23.93
CA GLU A 344 -18.88 20.51 -23.28
C GLU A 344 -18.20 19.18 -22.95
N TYR A 345 -18.87 18.31 -22.16
CA TYR A 345 -18.38 16.96 -21.86
C TYR A 345 -18.88 15.94 -22.92
N ASP A 346 -18.71 16.26 -24.20
CA ASP A 346 -19.04 15.39 -25.33
C ASP A 346 -17.94 14.36 -25.54
N VAL A 347 -18.22 13.10 -25.20
CA VAL A 347 -17.25 12.00 -25.30
C VAL A 347 -16.79 11.75 -26.73
N ALA A 348 -17.66 11.93 -27.73
CA ALA A 348 -17.30 11.73 -29.14
C ALA A 348 -16.29 12.79 -29.60
N LYS A 349 -16.53 14.06 -29.27
CA LYS A 349 -15.62 15.16 -29.60
C LYS A 349 -14.28 15.05 -28.86
N ILE A 350 -14.33 14.58 -27.59
CA ILE A 350 -13.10 14.35 -26.81
C ILE A 350 -12.28 13.22 -27.45
N ASN A 351 -12.90 12.11 -27.84
CA ASN A 351 -12.23 11.03 -28.58
C ASN A 351 -11.59 11.55 -29.87
N GLU A 352 -12.35 12.30 -30.67
CA GLU A 352 -11.86 12.88 -31.92
C GLU A 352 -10.65 13.79 -31.69
N ALA A 353 -10.69 14.64 -30.68
CA ALA A 353 -9.58 15.54 -30.33
C ALA A 353 -8.33 14.76 -29.89
N VAL A 354 -8.49 13.70 -29.06
CA VAL A 354 -7.37 12.83 -28.65
C VAL A 354 -6.77 12.07 -29.85
N ILE A 355 -7.60 11.64 -30.80
CA ILE A 355 -7.15 10.87 -31.98
C ILE A 355 -6.42 11.77 -32.99
N ASN A 356 -6.91 12.99 -33.21
CA ASN A 356 -6.42 13.88 -34.28
C ASN A 356 -5.23 14.74 -33.88
N GLN A 357 -4.91 14.86 -32.58
CA GLN A 357 -3.74 15.59 -32.11
C GLN A 357 -2.44 14.82 -32.39
N ARG A 358 -1.27 15.50 -32.33
CA ARG A 358 0.01 14.92 -32.80
C ARG A 358 0.95 14.45 -31.71
N ASN A 359 0.72 14.86 -30.47
CA ASN A 359 1.62 14.56 -29.36
C ASN A 359 1.27 13.20 -28.74
N ARG A 360 2.28 12.47 -28.25
CA ARG A 360 2.06 11.19 -27.58
C ARG A 360 1.28 11.34 -26.28
N TYR A 361 1.47 12.44 -25.56
CA TYR A 361 0.82 12.65 -24.27
C TYR A 361 -0.23 13.74 -24.34
N VAL A 362 -1.40 13.46 -23.80
CA VAL A 362 -2.55 14.35 -23.76
C VAL A 362 -2.97 14.60 -22.33
N LEU A 363 -3.07 15.87 -21.93
CA LEU A 363 -3.69 16.28 -20.70
C LEU A 363 -5.15 16.65 -20.95
N LEU A 364 -6.10 15.89 -20.39
CA LEU A 364 -7.49 16.31 -20.25
C LEU A 364 -7.61 17.16 -18.99
N LEU A 365 -8.11 18.37 -19.11
CA LEU A 365 -8.30 19.27 -17.99
C LEU A 365 -9.66 19.99 -18.12
N ASP A 366 -10.46 19.91 -17.05
CA ASP A 366 -11.66 20.75 -16.99
C ASP A 366 -11.25 22.23 -16.99
N ILE A 367 -11.86 23.02 -17.87
CA ILE A 367 -11.53 24.43 -18.06
C ILE A 367 -11.73 25.29 -16.80
N ASN A 368 -12.50 24.80 -15.83
CA ASN A 368 -12.75 25.45 -14.55
C ASN A 368 -11.80 24.96 -13.44
N TYR A 369 -10.75 24.22 -13.77
CA TYR A 369 -9.77 23.69 -12.82
C TYR A 369 -8.41 24.35 -13.04
N GLU A 370 -7.75 24.67 -11.95
CA GLU A 370 -6.43 25.29 -11.95
C GLU A 370 -5.46 24.46 -11.13
N PHE A 371 -4.24 24.26 -11.63
CA PHE A 371 -3.17 23.66 -10.85
C PHE A 371 -2.64 24.67 -9.82
N THR A 372 -2.37 24.18 -8.61
CA THR A 372 -1.80 24.99 -7.53
C THR A 372 -0.28 25.13 -7.62
N ASP A 373 0.37 24.25 -8.39
CA ASP A 373 1.82 24.21 -8.61
C ASP A 373 2.11 24.21 -10.12
N GLU A 374 3.11 24.97 -10.53
CA GLU A 374 3.50 25.09 -11.95
C GLU A 374 4.16 23.80 -12.48
N ASN A 375 4.71 22.97 -11.61
CA ASN A 375 5.34 21.70 -11.98
C ASN A 375 4.32 20.54 -12.07
N ALA A 376 3.05 20.76 -11.73
CA ALA A 376 2.03 19.72 -11.67
C ALA A 376 1.87 18.94 -12.99
N VAL A 377 1.93 19.64 -14.12
CA VAL A 377 1.85 19.01 -15.45
C VAL A 377 3.08 18.16 -15.73
N GLY A 378 4.28 18.67 -15.43
CA GLY A 378 5.53 17.92 -15.51
C GLY A 378 5.52 16.68 -14.61
N THR A 379 4.94 16.80 -13.41
CA THR A 379 4.77 15.68 -12.47
C THR A 379 3.86 14.60 -13.08
N LEU A 380 2.68 14.95 -13.61
CA LEU A 380 1.80 13.98 -14.29
C LEU A 380 2.51 13.31 -15.48
N LEU A 381 3.23 14.10 -16.29
CA LEU A 381 3.98 13.61 -17.43
C LEU A 381 5.06 12.61 -17.01
N SER A 382 5.78 12.88 -15.92
CA SER A 382 6.82 11.98 -15.40
C SER A 382 6.29 10.61 -15.00
N TYR A 383 5.06 10.54 -14.51
CA TYR A 383 4.41 9.28 -14.17
C TYR A 383 3.91 8.53 -15.42
N VAL A 384 3.27 9.21 -16.37
CA VAL A 384 2.70 8.55 -17.56
C VAL A 384 3.78 8.07 -18.54
N LYS A 385 4.98 8.63 -18.49
CA LYS A 385 6.14 8.20 -19.31
C LYS A 385 6.76 6.87 -18.85
N ARG A 386 6.43 6.40 -17.68
CA ARG A 386 6.96 5.12 -17.16
C ARG A 386 6.37 3.96 -17.96
N ASP A 387 7.19 2.93 -18.16
CA ASP A 387 6.80 1.76 -18.98
C ASP A 387 5.55 1.05 -18.49
N ASN A 388 5.26 1.07 -17.18
CA ASN A 388 4.10 0.40 -16.61
C ASN A 388 2.82 1.27 -16.57
N THR A 389 2.88 2.56 -16.93
CA THR A 389 1.79 3.52 -16.75
C THR A 389 1.18 3.95 -18.06
N ALA A 390 -0.14 3.92 -18.19
CA ALA A 390 -0.87 4.47 -19.34
C ALA A 390 -1.62 5.75 -19.00
N VAL A 391 -1.91 5.97 -17.73
CA VAL A 391 -2.76 7.06 -17.25
C VAL A 391 -2.25 7.58 -15.92
N ALA A 392 -2.17 8.91 -15.76
CA ALA A 392 -1.87 9.58 -14.50
C ALA A 392 -2.95 10.61 -14.18
N GLY A 393 -3.49 10.63 -12.95
CA GLY A 393 -4.52 11.57 -12.54
C GLY A 393 -4.16 12.33 -11.28
N GLY A 394 -4.43 13.65 -11.28
CA GLY A 394 -4.12 14.54 -10.16
C GLY A 394 -5.12 14.46 -9.01
N ARG A 395 -4.74 15.05 -7.88
CA ARG A 395 -5.61 15.28 -6.73
C ARG A 395 -6.46 16.53 -6.95
N ILE A 396 -7.77 16.43 -6.68
CA ILE A 396 -8.71 17.50 -7.01
C ILE A 396 -9.47 17.94 -5.77
N TYR A 397 -9.49 19.25 -5.51
CA TYR A 397 -10.32 19.90 -4.49
C TYR A 397 -11.32 20.87 -5.12
N ASP A 398 -12.42 21.11 -4.42
CA ASP A 398 -13.30 22.23 -4.72
C ASP A 398 -12.77 23.55 -4.12
N ARG A 399 -13.37 24.68 -4.49
CA ARG A 399 -13.00 26.02 -3.98
C ARG A 399 -13.13 26.18 -2.46
N LYS A 400 -13.87 25.27 -1.76
CA LYS A 400 -14.01 25.24 -0.32
C LYS A 400 -12.99 24.31 0.37
N GLY A 401 -12.10 23.70 -0.41
CA GLY A 401 -11.11 22.73 0.07
C GLY A 401 -11.71 21.38 0.44
N LYS A 402 -12.82 21.00 -0.21
CA LYS A 402 -13.38 19.66 -0.13
C LYS A 402 -12.79 18.80 -1.24
N LEU A 403 -12.36 17.59 -0.89
CA LEU A 403 -11.78 16.65 -1.84
C LEU A 403 -12.85 16.17 -2.82
N ILE A 404 -12.63 16.42 -4.11
CA ILE A 404 -13.44 15.87 -5.21
C ILE A 404 -12.90 14.50 -5.59
N PHE A 405 -11.56 14.40 -5.75
CA PHE A 405 -10.90 13.16 -6.14
C PHE A 405 -9.60 12.96 -5.37
N GLY A 406 -9.48 11.81 -4.70
CA GLY A 406 -8.31 11.36 -3.95
C GLY A 406 -8.00 9.87 -4.16
N GLY A 407 -8.39 9.33 -5.32
CA GLY A 407 -8.29 7.93 -5.70
C GLY A 407 -9.66 7.35 -6.10
N PHE A 408 -9.66 6.11 -6.57
CA PHE A 408 -10.83 5.41 -7.11
C PHE A 408 -11.05 4.09 -6.36
N ILE A 409 -12.30 3.70 -6.16
CA ILE A 409 -12.66 2.44 -5.51
C ILE A 409 -13.69 1.72 -6.39
N LEU A 410 -13.26 0.64 -7.04
CA LEU A 410 -14.15 -0.22 -7.81
C LEU A 410 -15.11 -0.98 -6.86
N GLY A 411 -16.38 -1.02 -7.21
CA GLY A 411 -17.42 -1.69 -6.43
C GLY A 411 -18.08 -0.80 -5.37
N ALA A 412 -17.51 0.36 -5.03
CA ALA A 412 -18.16 1.30 -4.12
C ALA A 412 -19.53 1.71 -4.65
N LYS A 413 -20.52 1.82 -3.76
CA LYS A 413 -21.93 2.13 -4.11
C LYS A 413 -22.51 1.14 -5.16
N GLY A 414 -21.87 -0.04 -5.33
CA GLY A 414 -22.27 -1.09 -6.26
C GLY A 414 -21.77 -0.92 -7.71
N TYR A 415 -20.95 0.09 -8.01
CA TYR A 415 -20.27 0.31 -9.29
C TYR A 415 -18.89 0.89 -9.09
N PHE A 416 -18.74 2.13 -8.65
CA PHE A 416 -17.49 2.73 -8.18
C PHE A 416 -17.74 4.00 -7.37
N GLY A 417 -16.69 4.52 -6.73
CA GLY A 417 -16.71 5.81 -6.03
C GLY A 417 -15.31 6.41 -5.94
N TYR A 418 -15.26 7.70 -5.67
CA TYR A 418 -13.99 8.38 -5.44
C TYR A 418 -13.59 8.27 -3.97
N ALA A 419 -12.36 7.84 -3.73
CA ALA A 419 -11.83 7.67 -2.39
C ALA A 419 -11.83 9.00 -1.63
N PHE A 420 -12.29 8.98 -0.39
CA PHE A 420 -12.33 10.13 0.53
C PHE A 420 -13.14 11.34 0.03
N GLU A 421 -14.02 11.16 -0.97
CA GLU A 421 -14.87 12.22 -1.53
C GLU A 421 -15.55 13.04 -0.43
N GLY A 422 -15.51 14.37 -0.55
CA GLY A 422 -16.11 15.32 0.38
C GLY A 422 -15.34 15.59 1.68
N THR A 423 -14.20 14.92 1.89
CA THR A 423 -13.35 15.17 3.08
C THR A 423 -12.65 16.53 3.00
N ASP A 424 -12.21 17.04 4.14
CA ASP A 424 -11.48 18.31 4.22
C ASP A 424 -10.04 18.15 3.72
N LYS A 425 -9.48 19.18 3.06
CA LYS A 425 -8.12 19.17 2.52
C LYS A 425 -7.01 18.90 3.54
N ARG A 426 -7.30 19.02 4.85
CA ARG A 426 -6.41 18.69 5.95
C ARG A 426 -6.44 17.22 6.33
N ASP A 427 -7.42 16.46 5.82
CA ASP A 427 -7.45 15.02 6.00
C ASP A 427 -6.39 14.36 5.12
N ARG A 428 -5.58 13.50 5.72
CA ARG A 428 -4.51 12.77 5.00
C ARG A 428 -4.95 11.37 4.55
N GLY A 429 -6.17 10.98 4.87
CA GLY A 429 -6.70 9.67 4.55
C GLY A 429 -6.21 8.55 5.48
N TYR A 430 -6.70 7.35 5.21
CA TYR A 430 -6.26 6.12 5.85
C TYR A 430 -4.83 5.82 5.39
N TYR A 431 -3.88 5.70 6.33
CA TYR A 431 -2.45 5.49 6.03
C TYR A 431 -1.93 6.42 4.90
N LEU A 432 -2.23 7.72 5.00
CA LEU A 432 -1.81 8.79 4.07
C LEU A 432 -2.25 8.62 2.60
N ARG A 433 -3.20 7.77 2.29
CA ARG A 433 -3.61 7.46 0.91
C ARG A 433 -4.12 8.66 0.10
N ILE A 434 -4.53 9.76 0.74
CA ILE A 434 -4.82 11.02 0.03
C ILE A 434 -3.53 11.72 -0.41
N CYS A 435 -2.41 11.50 0.28
CA CYS A 435 -1.20 12.31 0.17
C CYS A 435 -0.08 11.65 -0.63
N VAL A 436 -0.16 10.36 -0.92
CA VAL A 436 0.92 9.61 -1.56
C VAL A 436 0.48 8.98 -2.88
N PRO A 437 1.39 8.80 -3.85
CA PRO A 437 1.11 8.13 -5.11
C PRO A 437 0.66 6.70 -4.88
N GLN A 438 -0.23 6.23 -5.74
CA GLN A 438 -0.66 4.84 -5.73
C GLN A 438 -1.30 4.46 -7.06
N GLU A 439 -1.10 3.22 -7.46
CA GLU A 439 -1.89 2.63 -8.53
C GLU A 439 -3.36 2.56 -8.12
N THR A 440 -4.23 2.74 -9.09
CA THR A 440 -5.68 2.79 -8.91
C THR A 440 -6.41 2.18 -10.11
N MET A 441 -7.64 1.72 -9.92
CA MET A 441 -8.43 1.16 -11.02
C MET A 441 -8.83 2.20 -12.07
N ALA A 442 -8.95 3.48 -11.68
CA ALA A 442 -9.20 4.58 -12.58
C ALA A 442 -8.82 5.93 -11.94
N VAL A 443 -8.74 6.98 -12.74
CA VAL A 443 -8.55 8.37 -12.31
C VAL A 443 -9.77 9.23 -12.67
N CYS A 444 -9.76 10.49 -12.27
CA CYS A 444 -10.80 11.46 -12.64
C CYS A 444 -10.44 12.14 -13.97
N GLY A 445 -11.32 12.09 -14.95
CA GLY A 445 -11.10 12.68 -16.28
C GLY A 445 -10.95 14.20 -16.30
N ASN A 446 -11.36 14.88 -15.22
CA ASN A 446 -11.25 16.32 -15.10
C ASN A 446 -9.80 16.83 -14.89
N CYS A 447 -8.87 15.93 -14.55
CA CYS A 447 -7.43 16.19 -14.46
C CYS A 447 -6.68 14.88 -14.69
N MET A 448 -6.39 14.57 -15.96
CA MET A 448 -5.91 13.26 -16.38
C MET A 448 -4.90 13.39 -17.53
N MET A 449 -3.70 12.82 -17.35
CA MET A 449 -2.71 12.66 -18.42
C MET A 449 -2.83 11.26 -19.02
N ILE A 450 -2.83 11.18 -20.34
CA ILE A 450 -3.01 9.92 -21.10
C ILE A 450 -1.82 9.71 -22.01
N ASP A 451 -1.33 8.47 -22.12
CA ASP A 451 -0.53 8.01 -23.26
C ASP A 451 -1.48 7.59 -24.39
N THR A 452 -1.45 8.30 -25.52
CA THR A 452 -2.35 8.11 -26.66
C THR A 452 -2.17 6.75 -27.33
N GLU A 453 -0.99 6.11 -27.20
CA GLU A 453 -0.78 4.75 -27.69
C GLU A 453 -1.79 3.79 -27.10
N TYR A 454 -1.95 3.81 -25.75
CA TYR A 454 -2.91 2.92 -25.08
C TYR A 454 -4.35 3.36 -25.26
N PHE A 455 -4.58 4.66 -25.48
CA PHE A 455 -5.90 5.18 -25.82
C PHE A 455 -6.39 4.60 -27.16
N LEU A 456 -5.56 4.67 -28.18
CA LEU A 456 -5.86 4.12 -29.50
C LEU A 456 -6.00 2.59 -29.46
N LYS A 457 -5.09 1.90 -28.76
CA LYS A 457 -5.09 0.44 -28.64
C LYS A 457 -6.36 -0.12 -28.00
N THR A 458 -6.96 0.61 -27.04
CA THR A 458 -8.15 0.15 -26.32
C THR A 458 -9.46 0.73 -26.84
N GLY A 459 -9.41 1.59 -27.88
CA GLY A 459 -10.58 2.18 -28.53
C GLY A 459 -11.17 3.40 -27.81
N GLY A 460 -10.40 4.04 -26.92
CA GLY A 460 -10.77 5.27 -26.24
C GLY A 460 -11.97 5.19 -25.31
N PHE A 461 -12.65 6.32 -25.14
CA PHE A 461 -13.82 6.46 -24.26
C PHE A 461 -15.09 5.95 -24.94
N ASP A 462 -15.96 5.31 -24.18
CA ASP A 462 -17.26 4.84 -24.68
C ASP A 462 -18.27 6.00 -24.76
N LYS A 463 -18.73 6.30 -25.97
CA LYS A 463 -19.67 7.40 -26.26
C LYS A 463 -21.09 7.19 -25.70
N ASP A 464 -21.42 5.95 -25.34
CA ASP A 464 -22.73 5.62 -24.77
C ASP A 464 -22.78 5.82 -23.23
N LEU A 465 -21.66 6.25 -22.66
CA LEU A 465 -21.51 6.56 -21.22
C LEU A 465 -21.25 8.06 -21.03
N SER A 466 -21.70 8.60 -19.91
CA SER A 466 -21.30 9.95 -19.48
C SER A 466 -19.77 10.03 -19.25
N PHE A 467 -19.19 11.20 -19.37
CA PHE A 467 -17.75 11.39 -19.40
C PHE A 467 -17.01 10.67 -18.25
N ASN A 468 -17.36 10.91 -17.00
CA ASN A 468 -16.68 10.26 -15.87
C ASN A 468 -16.89 8.74 -15.81
N MET A 469 -18.04 8.23 -16.28
CA MET A 469 -18.28 6.80 -16.39
C MET A 469 -17.46 6.19 -17.52
N SER A 470 -17.31 6.87 -18.65
CA SER A 470 -16.49 6.42 -19.78
C SER A 470 -15.00 6.44 -19.45
N VAL A 471 -14.54 7.39 -18.63
CA VAL A 471 -13.16 7.43 -18.12
C VAL A 471 -12.87 6.22 -17.21
N ALA A 472 -13.80 5.90 -16.30
CA ALA A 472 -13.66 4.71 -15.46
C ALA A 472 -13.63 3.43 -16.31
N ASP A 473 -14.52 3.32 -17.29
CA ASP A 473 -14.55 2.21 -18.26
C ASP A 473 -13.23 2.08 -19.04
N TYR A 474 -12.70 3.19 -19.53
CA TYR A 474 -11.44 3.24 -20.26
C TYR A 474 -10.26 2.77 -19.40
N CYS A 475 -10.10 3.30 -18.18
CA CYS A 475 -8.99 2.92 -17.30
C CYS A 475 -9.03 1.41 -16.97
N ILE A 476 -10.23 0.85 -16.72
CA ILE A 476 -10.39 -0.59 -16.48
C ILE A 476 -10.08 -1.39 -17.76
N LYS A 477 -10.48 -0.92 -18.95
CA LYS A 477 -10.09 -1.54 -20.24
C LYS A 477 -8.57 -1.56 -20.42
N VAL A 478 -7.89 -0.45 -20.17
CA VAL A 478 -6.42 -0.39 -20.26
C VAL A 478 -5.80 -1.45 -19.37
N ARG A 479 -6.18 -1.51 -18.09
CA ARG A 479 -5.65 -2.49 -17.15
C ARG A 479 -5.92 -3.94 -17.55
N THR A 480 -7.11 -4.23 -18.08
CA THR A 480 -7.50 -5.61 -18.42
C THR A 480 -6.98 -6.09 -19.78
N ALA A 481 -6.74 -5.17 -20.71
CA ALA A 481 -6.27 -5.47 -22.06
C ALA A 481 -4.76 -5.29 -22.24
N THR A 482 -4.09 -4.66 -21.28
CA THR A 482 -2.64 -4.39 -21.29
C THR A 482 -2.08 -4.63 -19.88
N ASP A 483 -0.77 -4.65 -19.76
CA ASP A 483 -0.11 -4.71 -18.45
C ASP A 483 0.08 -3.32 -17.80
N LYS A 484 -0.64 -2.30 -18.30
CA LYS A 484 -0.47 -0.92 -17.85
C LYS A 484 -1.47 -0.56 -16.76
N VAL A 485 -1.05 0.37 -15.91
CA VAL A 485 -1.83 0.85 -14.78
C VAL A 485 -2.26 2.30 -14.93
N ALA A 486 -3.28 2.69 -14.19
CA ALA A 486 -3.60 4.08 -13.89
C ALA A 486 -3.01 4.45 -12.52
N VAL A 487 -2.42 5.63 -12.41
CA VAL A 487 -1.77 6.11 -11.18
C VAL A 487 -2.42 7.39 -10.67
N TYR A 488 -2.77 7.40 -9.41
CA TYR A 488 -3.13 8.61 -8.68
C TYR A 488 -1.87 9.33 -8.22
N VAL A 489 -1.70 10.58 -8.64
CA VAL A 489 -0.52 11.42 -8.40
C VAL A 489 -0.93 12.63 -7.56
N PRO A 490 -0.86 12.53 -6.22
CA PRO A 490 -1.40 13.56 -5.32
C PRO A 490 -0.63 14.89 -5.34
N ASP A 491 0.62 14.91 -5.81
CA ASP A 491 1.42 16.11 -5.90
C ASP A 491 0.97 17.03 -7.06
N ALA A 492 0.28 16.48 -8.05
CA ALA A 492 -0.42 17.26 -9.08
C ALA A 492 -1.78 17.72 -8.54
N VAL A 493 -1.79 18.82 -7.80
CA VAL A 493 -3.01 19.34 -7.15
C VAL A 493 -3.76 20.28 -8.06
N CYS A 494 -5.01 19.94 -8.36
CA CYS A 494 -5.98 20.81 -9.03
C CYS A 494 -7.01 21.35 -8.04
N VAL A 495 -7.44 22.60 -8.25
CA VAL A 495 -8.56 23.21 -7.53
C VAL A 495 -9.62 23.63 -8.52
N SER A 496 -10.84 23.14 -8.33
CA SER A 496 -12.00 23.58 -9.07
C SER A 496 -12.46 24.94 -8.55
N ILE A 497 -12.74 25.89 -9.45
CA ILE A 497 -13.38 27.17 -9.10
C ILE A 497 -14.84 26.98 -8.68
N MET A 498 -15.41 25.80 -8.94
CA MET A 498 -16.78 25.42 -8.58
C MET A 498 -16.81 24.71 -7.22
N THR A 499 -17.97 24.74 -6.58
CA THR A 499 -18.22 23.83 -5.43
C THR A 499 -18.55 22.44 -5.93
N MET A 500 -18.08 21.43 -5.18
CA MET A 500 -18.36 20.03 -5.48
C MET A 500 -19.87 19.80 -5.67
N LYS A 501 -20.21 19.15 -6.78
CA LYS A 501 -21.54 18.58 -7.01
C LYS A 501 -21.40 17.06 -7.01
N GLU A 502 -22.39 16.38 -6.45
CA GLU A 502 -22.42 14.91 -6.46
C GLU A 502 -22.54 14.41 -7.90
N ASN A 503 -21.65 13.48 -8.29
CA ASN A 503 -21.77 12.79 -9.57
C ASN A 503 -23.02 11.92 -9.57
N ARG A 504 -23.91 12.16 -10.52
CA ARG A 504 -25.14 11.37 -10.70
C ARG A 504 -25.07 10.66 -12.04
N TYR A 505 -25.18 9.35 -12.00
CA TYR A 505 -25.25 8.48 -13.17
C TYR A 505 -26.65 7.94 -13.34
N SER A 506 -27.09 7.78 -14.57
CA SER A 506 -28.39 7.16 -14.84
C SER A 506 -28.37 5.67 -14.47
N ALA A 507 -29.54 5.12 -14.13
CA ALA A 507 -29.65 3.69 -13.85
C ALA A 507 -29.20 2.81 -15.06
N ASN A 508 -29.43 3.31 -16.28
CA ASN A 508 -28.99 2.63 -17.50
C ASN A 508 -27.45 2.54 -17.59
N GLU A 509 -26.76 3.65 -17.40
CA GLU A 509 -25.28 3.68 -17.41
C GLU A 509 -24.68 2.77 -16.33
N ILE A 510 -25.24 2.80 -15.11
CA ILE A 510 -24.82 1.91 -14.03
C ILE A 510 -25.00 0.44 -14.42
N ASN A 511 -26.13 0.10 -15.07
CA ASN A 511 -26.38 -1.27 -15.53
C ASN A 511 -25.43 -1.69 -16.64
N ILE A 512 -25.13 -0.81 -17.62
CA ILE A 512 -24.14 -1.06 -18.68
C ILE A 512 -22.78 -1.35 -18.04
N PHE A 513 -22.33 -0.47 -17.15
CA PHE A 513 -21.04 -0.61 -16.44
C PHE A 513 -20.97 -1.91 -15.65
N ARG A 514 -21.99 -2.22 -14.83
CA ARG A 514 -22.08 -3.45 -14.03
C ARG A 514 -22.05 -4.72 -14.89
N LYS A 515 -22.77 -4.73 -16.00
CA LYS A 515 -22.81 -5.87 -16.92
C LYS A 515 -21.44 -6.08 -17.57
N ARG A 516 -20.81 -5.01 -18.03
CA ARG A 516 -19.48 -5.05 -18.68
C ARG A 516 -18.41 -5.53 -17.71
N TRP A 517 -18.37 -4.99 -16.52
CA TRP A 517 -17.32 -5.23 -15.53
C TRP A 517 -17.71 -6.19 -14.40
N GLN A 518 -18.70 -7.07 -14.65
CA GLN A 518 -19.20 -7.99 -13.63
C GLN A 518 -18.12 -8.91 -13.04
N ASN A 519 -17.13 -9.32 -13.83
CA ASN A 519 -16.05 -10.19 -13.39
C ASN A 519 -15.07 -9.43 -12.49
N GLU A 520 -14.70 -8.20 -12.86
CA GLU A 520 -13.81 -7.32 -12.07
C GLU A 520 -14.49 -6.89 -10.77
N LEU A 521 -15.77 -6.56 -10.81
CA LEU A 521 -16.57 -6.28 -9.62
C LEU A 521 -16.66 -7.48 -8.67
N LYS A 522 -16.74 -8.72 -9.20
CA LYS A 522 -16.72 -9.96 -8.38
C LYS A 522 -15.32 -10.25 -7.81
N LYS A 523 -14.26 -10.00 -8.55
CA LYS A 523 -12.87 -10.12 -8.04
C LYS A 523 -12.62 -9.10 -6.93
N GLY A 524 -13.23 -7.92 -7.02
CA GLY A 524 -13.02 -6.76 -6.16
C GLY A 524 -11.87 -5.88 -6.65
N ASP A 525 -11.74 -4.71 -6.04
CA ASP A 525 -10.65 -3.78 -6.32
C ASP A 525 -9.35 -4.29 -5.70
N PRO A 526 -8.29 -4.55 -6.48
CA PRO A 526 -7.02 -5.01 -5.94
C PRO A 526 -6.34 -3.97 -5.03
N TYR A 527 -6.65 -2.70 -5.20
CA TYR A 527 -6.07 -1.61 -4.43
C TYR A 527 -6.90 -1.21 -3.20
N TYR A 528 -8.05 -1.88 -3.00
CA TYR A 528 -8.95 -1.64 -1.87
C TYR A 528 -9.23 -2.93 -1.10
N ASN A 529 -8.77 -2.99 0.16
CA ASN A 529 -8.86 -4.20 0.95
C ASN A 529 -10.33 -4.61 1.20
N ARG A 530 -10.62 -5.89 1.03
CA ARG A 530 -11.98 -6.46 1.20
C ARG A 530 -12.54 -6.36 2.62
N ASN A 531 -11.71 -6.05 3.61
CA ASN A 531 -12.12 -5.82 4.99
C ASN A 531 -12.67 -4.39 5.20
N LEU A 532 -12.53 -3.52 4.21
CA LEU A 532 -13.09 -2.17 4.21
C LEU A 532 -14.48 -2.16 3.56
N THR A 533 -15.31 -1.16 3.92
CA THR A 533 -16.70 -1.09 3.42
C THR A 533 -16.77 -0.45 2.03
N LEU A 534 -17.56 -1.03 1.14
CA LEU A 534 -17.91 -0.43 -0.16
C LEU A 534 -19.16 0.50 -0.09
N ASN A 535 -19.84 0.58 1.07
CA ASN A 535 -20.98 1.48 1.25
C ASN A 535 -20.57 2.96 1.39
N ARG A 536 -19.31 3.20 1.73
CA ARG A 536 -18.68 4.52 1.86
C ARG A 536 -17.27 4.45 1.27
N THR A 537 -16.74 5.61 0.92
CA THR A 537 -15.43 5.73 0.27
C THR A 537 -14.35 6.24 1.23
N ASP A 538 -14.59 6.19 2.55
CA ASP A 538 -13.72 6.75 3.61
C ASP A 538 -12.75 5.73 4.25
N TYR A 539 -12.60 4.54 3.66
CA TYR A 539 -11.80 3.43 4.18
C TYR A 539 -12.23 2.94 5.58
N SER A 540 -13.48 3.13 5.93
CA SER A 540 -14.02 2.59 7.17
C SER A 540 -14.13 1.07 7.11
N LEU A 541 -14.03 0.44 8.30
CA LEU A 541 -14.16 -1.01 8.42
C LEU A 541 -15.54 -1.49 7.97
N ARG A 542 -15.56 -2.67 7.38
CA ARG A 542 -16.78 -3.37 7.00
C ARG A 542 -17.53 -3.83 8.26
N LYS A 543 -18.82 -3.59 8.36
CA LYS A 543 -19.64 -4.14 9.43
C LYS A 543 -19.76 -5.66 9.28
N ARG A 544 -19.71 -6.38 10.42
CA ARG A 544 -19.91 -7.84 10.47
C ARG A 544 -21.27 -8.22 9.87
N GLY A 545 -21.31 -9.23 9.00
CA GLY A 545 -22.58 -9.79 8.47
C GLY A 545 -23.00 -9.31 7.07
N HIS A 546 -22.40 -8.29 6.49
CA HIS A 546 -22.66 -7.95 5.09
C HIS A 546 -21.85 -8.85 4.15
N LYS A 547 -22.53 -9.79 3.46
CA LYS A 547 -21.97 -10.47 2.28
C LYS A 547 -21.99 -9.49 1.10
N TYR A 548 -20.95 -9.49 0.27
CA TYR A 548 -21.01 -8.87 -1.05
C TYR A 548 -21.81 -9.75 -2.00
#